data_57e454ba0e991ebafe22b8033845f119
#
_entry.id   57e454ba0e991ebafe22b8033845f119
#
_cell.length_a   1.000
_cell.length_b   1.000
_cell.length_c   1.000
_cell.angle_alpha   90.00
_cell.angle_beta   90.00
_cell.angle_gamma   90.00
#
_symmetry.space_group_name_H-M   'P 1'
#
loop_
_entity.id
_entity.type
_entity.pdbx_description
1 polymer ?
#
loop_
_entity_poly.entity_id
_entity_poly.type
_entity_poly.pdbx_seq_one_letter_code
_entity_poly.pdbx_strand_id
1 'polypeptide(L)'
;MLKDITLGQYFPGNSVVHRLDPRTKLVMLVVYIVALFMATNVVSYALVAAFLFVAIKISTIPMKSIVRGMKPLVLILVFTGVLNIFFTVGEGDPLVDLWGVAIYKEGLIRAVFMVLRILLLISSTFLLTYTTSPISLTDGLESLMAPLKKIHVPVHELSMMMCIALRFIPTLIEETDKIMCAQKARGADFESGSIMDKAKALVPILVPLFISAFRRADELATAMECRCYQGGDGRTKMKLLRYKLWDFETFAIGALLIAAVAVLKVYGL
;
A
#
# COMPACT_ATOMS: atom_id res chain seq x y z
N MET A 1 20.63 -8.79 7.54
CA MET A 1 19.39 -8.14 8.01
C MET A 1 18.76 -7.16 7.02
N LEU A 2 19.51 -6.41 6.19
CA LEU A 2 18.94 -5.49 5.19
C LEU A 2 18.53 -6.17 3.87
N LYS A 3 18.96 -7.41 3.60
CA LYS A 3 18.66 -8.15 2.37
C LYS A 3 17.19 -8.58 2.21
N ASP A 4 16.41 -8.53 3.29
CA ASP A 4 14.99 -8.90 3.28
C ASP A 4 14.05 -7.71 3.04
N ILE A 5 14.59 -6.50 2.84
CA ILE A 5 13.81 -5.34 2.41
C ILE A 5 13.59 -5.48 0.91
N THR A 6 12.62 -6.30 0.53
CA THR A 6 12.12 -6.37 -0.86
C THR A 6 11.36 -5.08 -1.13
N LEU A 7 12.07 -4.09 -1.68
CA LEU A 7 11.48 -2.87 -2.19
C LEU A 7 10.48 -3.20 -3.30
N GLY A 8 9.18 -3.08 -2.95
CA GLY A 8 8.08 -3.37 -3.83
C GLY A 8 7.93 -4.88 -4.06
N GLN A 9 7.01 -5.51 -3.34
CA GLN A 9 6.64 -6.92 -3.54
C GLN A 9 5.89 -7.10 -4.88
N TYR A 10 6.35 -6.43 -5.95
CA TYR A 10 5.77 -6.56 -7.26
C TYR A 10 6.12 -7.93 -7.86
N PHE A 11 5.10 -8.69 -8.24
CA PHE A 11 5.24 -9.93 -8.97
C PHE A 11 5.09 -9.64 -10.47
N PRO A 12 6.15 -9.74 -11.28
CA PRO A 12 6.02 -9.57 -12.71
C PRO A 12 5.12 -10.67 -13.29
N GLY A 13 4.04 -10.27 -13.94
CA GLY A 13 3.05 -11.18 -14.52
C GLY A 13 2.39 -10.56 -15.75
N ASN A 14 1.73 -11.43 -16.57
CA ASN A 14 1.06 -11.04 -17.79
C ASN A 14 -0.47 -11.14 -17.72
N SER A 15 -1.05 -11.20 -16.53
CA SER A 15 -2.50 -11.28 -16.37
C SER A 15 -3.22 -10.01 -16.84
N VAL A 16 -4.53 -10.08 -17.02
CA VAL A 16 -5.37 -8.94 -17.39
C VAL A 16 -5.19 -7.80 -16.39
N VAL A 17 -5.16 -8.12 -15.07
CA VAL A 17 -4.97 -7.13 -14.02
C VAL A 17 -3.60 -6.45 -14.12
N HIS A 18 -2.53 -7.17 -14.48
CA HIS A 18 -1.20 -6.57 -14.67
C HIS A 18 -1.16 -5.57 -15.83
N ARG A 19 -1.94 -5.83 -16.89
CA ARG A 19 -1.97 -5.00 -18.11
C ARG A 19 -2.84 -3.76 -18.01
N LEU A 20 -3.67 -3.63 -16.98
CA LEU A 20 -4.47 -2.43 -16.71
C LEU A 20 -3.59 -1.21 -16.45
N ASP A 21 -4.09 -0.02 -16.81
CA ASP A 21 -3.44 1.24 -16.52
C ASP A 21 -3.31 1.43 -14.99
N PRO A 22 -2.16 1.89 -14.44
CA PRO A 22 -1.99 2.16 -13.01
C PRO A 22 -3.04 3.11 -12.43
N ARG A 23 -3.53 4.07 -13.23
CA ARG A 23 -4.60 5.00 -12.82
C ARG A 23 -5.90 4.25 -12.56
N THR A 24 -6.27 3.35 -13.48
CA THR A 24 -7.47 2.51 -13.35
C THR A 24 -7.41 1.68 -12.09
N LYS A 25 -6.26 1.06 -11.79
CA LYS A 25 -6.08 0.25 -10.57
C LYS A 25 -6.20 1.07 -9.30
N LEU A 26 -5.62 2.28 -9.27
CA LEU A 26 -5.73 3.20 -8.13
C LEU A 26 -7.19 3.63 -7.89
N VAL A 27 -7.88 4.04 -8.96
CA VAL A 27 -9.29 4.42 -8.86
C VAL A 27 -10.15 3.24 -8.45
N MET A 28 -9.92 2.04 -8.99
CA MET A 28 -10.64 0.84 -8.62
C MET A 28 -10.39 0.42 -7.17
N LEU A 29 -9.20 0.63 -6.64
CA LEU A 29 -8.94 0.43 -5.21
C LEU A 29 -9.82 1.37 -4.37
N VAL A 30 -9.89 2.66 -4.72
CA VAL A 30 -10.75 3.63 -4.01
C VAL A 30 -12.22 3.25 -4.13
N VAL A 31 -12.69 2.88 -5.32
CA VAL A 31 -14.05 2.39 -5.58
C VAL A 31 -14.37 1.18 -4.71
N TYR A 32 -13.45 0.23 -4.64
CA TYR A 32 -13.59 -0.96 -3.80
C TYR A 32 -13.66 -0.63 -2.30
N ILE A 33 -12.79 0.28 -1.83
CA ILE A 33 -12.80 0.76 -0.45
C ILE A 33 -14.17 1.40 -0.13
N VAL A 34 -14.67 2.28 -1.00
CA VAL A 34 -16.00 2.91 -0.82
C VAL A 34 -17.11 1.87 -0.77
N ALA A 35 -17.11 0.91 -1.71
CA ALA A 35 -18.09 -0.18 -1.71
C ALA A 35 -18.06 -1.00 -0.41
N LEU A 36 -16.88 -1.30 0.10
CA LEU A 36 -16.68 -2.06 1.34
C LEU A 36 -17.17 -1.29 2.58
N PHE A 37 -17.00 0.03 2.63
CA PHE A 37 -17.53 0.86 3.72
C PHE A 37 -19.05 1.06 3.62
N MET A 38 -19.63 0.98 2.43
CA MET A 38 -21.07 1.00 2.23
C MET A 38 -21.74 -0.32 2.60
N ALA A 39 -21.00 -1.43 2.56
CA ALA A 39 -21.51 -2.76 2.90
C ALA A 39 -21.84 -2.84 4.41
N THR A 40 -23.10 -3.16 4.72
CA THR A 40 -23.60 -3.29 6.10
C THR A 40 -24.08 -4.71 6.41
N ASN A 41 -24.52 -5.47 5.40
CA ASN A 41 -25.17 -6.77 5.53
C ASN A 41 -24.29 -7.91 5.01
N VAL A 42 -24.57 -9.14 5.45
CA VAL A 42 -23.83 -10.36 5.05
C VAL A 42 -23.77 -10.51 3.53
N VAL A 43 -24.89 -10.24 2.83
CA VAL A 43 -24.98 -10.37 1.36
C VAL A 43 -24.08 -9.36 0.68
N SER A 44 -24.05 -8.10 1.15
CA SER A 44 -23.16 -7.05 0.63
C SER A 44 -21.69 -7.41 0.83
N TYR A 45 -21.30 -7.94 2.00
CA TYR A 45 -19.95 -8.42 2.24
C TYR A 45 -19.57 -9.62 1.37
N ALA A 46 -20.49 -10.56 1.16
CA ALA A 46 -20.26 -11.71 0.28
C ALA A 46 -20.01 -11.27 -1.16
N LEU A 47 -20.77 -10.29 -1.66
CA LEU A 47 -20.61 -9.73 -3.02
C LEU A 47 -19.24 -9.05 -3.17
N VAL A 48 -18.85 -8.19 -2.21
CA VAL A 48 -17.55 -7.50 -2.24
C VAL A 48 -16.39 -8.49 -2.10
N ALA A 49 -16.52 -9.52 -1.25
CA ALA A 49 -15.54 -10.59 -1.10
C ALA A 49 -15.41 -11.43 -2.38
N ALA A 50 -16.53 -11.79 -3.01
CA ALA A 50 -16.54 -12.52 -4.28
C ALA A 50 -15.85 -11.73 -5.40
N PHE A 51 -16.12 -10.42 -5.49
CA PHE A 51 -15.45 -9.54 -6.45
C PHE A 51 -13.93 -9.56 -6.27
N LEU A 52 -13.45 -9.40 -5.04
CA LEU A 52 -12.02 -9.43 -4.73
C LEU A 52 -11.41 -10.82 -5.05
N PHE A 53 -12.10 -11.89 -4.69
CA PHE A 53 -11.65 -13.25 -4.97
C PHE A 53 -11.50 -13.50 -6.48
N VAL A 54 -12.46 -13.06 -7.29
CA VAL A 54 -12.39 -13.12 -8.75
C VAL A 54 -11.21 -12.30 -9.27
N ALA A 55 -11.02 -11.07 -8.77
CA ALA A 55 -9.89 -10.22 -9.16
C ALA A 55 -8.53 -10.87 -8.84
N ILE A 56 -8.39 -11.50 -7.66
CA ILE A 56 -7.18 -12.23 -7.26
C ILE A 56 -6.95 -13.43 -8.19
N LYS A 57 -7.98 -14.20 -8.53
CA LYS A 57 -7.89 -15.35 -9.44
C LYS A 57 -7.45 -14.93 -10.84
N ILE A 58 -8.03 -13.87 -11.38
CA ILE A 58 -7.66 -13.31 -12.70
C ILE A 58 -6.22 -12.75 -12.67
N SER A 59 -5.78 -12.24 -11.54
CA SER A 59 -4.42 -11.69 -11.35
C SER A 59 -3.32 -12.74 -11.40
N THR A 60 -3.64 -14.06 -11.30
CA THR A 60 -2.67 -15.17 -11.23
C THR A 60 -1.67 -15.08 -10.06
N ILE A 61 -1.94 -14.23 -9.06
CA ILE A 61 -1.13 -14.11 -7.86
C ILE A 61 -1.40 -15.33 -6.96
N PRO A 62 -0.37 -16.00 -6.43
CA PRO A 62 -0.59 -17.13 -5.53
C PRO A 62 -1.23 -16.63 -4.22
N MET A 63 -2.40 -17.17 -3.89
CA MET A 63 -3.14 -16.84 -2.64
C MET A 63 -2.24 -16.96 -1.40
N LYS A 64 -1.28 -17.89 -1.43
CA LYS A 64 -0.29 -18.08 -0.36
C LYS A 64 0.53 -16.81 -0.07
N SER A 65 0.82 -15.99 -1.08
CA SER A 65 1.57 -14.72 -0.91
C SER A 65 0.72 -13.67 -0.19
N ILE A 66 -0.57 -13.58 -0.51
CA ILE A 66 -1.52 -12.67 0.17
C ILE A 66 -1.65 -13.09 1.63
N VAL A 67 -1.90 -14.38 1.90
CA VAL A 67 -2.02 -14.91 3.26
C VAL A 67 -0.72 -14.72 4.06
N ARG A 68 0.44 -14.93 3.43
CA ARG A 68 1.73 -14.69 4.08
C ARG A 68 1.93 -13.23 4.47
N GLY A 69 1.53 -12.30 3.59
CA GLY A 69 1.57 -10.85 3.88
C GLY A 69 0.65 -10.45 5.04
N MET A 70 -0.44 -11.20 5.27
CA MET A 70 -1.38 -10.93 6.36
C MET A 70 -0.89 -11.44 7.73
N LYS A 71 0.05 -12.41 7.77
CA LYS A 71 0.54 -12.99 9.05
C LYS A 71 0.95 -11.95 10.11
N PRO A 72 1.77 -10.93 9.81
CA PRO A 72 2.17 -9.95 10.82
C PRO A 72 0.99 -9.11 11.33
N LEU A 73 -0.10 -9.04 10.57
CA LEU A 73 -1.28 -8.25 10.92
C LEU A 73 -2.30 -9.03 11.74
N VAL A 74 -2.14 -10.37 11.86
CA VAL A 74 -3.05 -11.23 12.63
C VAL A 74 -3.14 -10.77 14.08
N LEU A 75 -2.03 -10.36 14.69
CA LEU A 75 -2.01 -9.85 16.07
C LEU A 75 -2.95 -8.64 16.22
N ILE A 76 -2.86 -7.67 15.30
CA ILE A 76 -3.70 -6.47 15.31
C ILE A 76 -5.17 -6.83 15.05
N LEU A 77 -5.42 -7.77 14.13
CA LEU A 77 -6.78 -8.23 13.82
C LEU A 77 -7.44 -8.91 15.03
N VAL A 78 -6.71 -9.79 15.71
CA VAL A 78 -7.19 -10.45 16.93
C VAL A 78 -7.44 -9.42 18.02
N PHE A 79 -6.49 -8.50 18.26
CA PHE A 79 -6.63 -7.45 19.25
C PHE A 79 -7.86 -6.56 18.97
N THR A 80 -8.05 -6.13 17.73
CA THR A 80 -9.21 -5.32 17.33
C THR A 80 -10.51 -6.11 17.49
N GLY A 81 -10.53 -7.38 17.13
CA GLY A 81 -11.69 -8.26 17.32
C GLY A 81 -12.06 -8.39 18.79
N VAL A 82 -11.07 -8.65 19.64
CA VAL A 82 -11.25 -8.76 21.08
C VAL A 82 -11.78 -7.45 21.68
N LEU A 83 -11.18 -6.31 21.32
CA LEU A 83 -11.68 -5.01 21.77
C LEU A 83 -13.14 -4.77 21.39
N ASN A 84 -13.53 -5.09 20.15
CA ASN A 84 -14.92 -4.94 19.72
C ASN A 84 -15.89 -5.84 20.50
N ILE A 85 -15.50 -7.05 20.87
CA ILE A 85 -16.33 -7.95 21.67
C ILE A 85 -16.57 -7.37 23.07
N PHE A 86 -15.51 -6.81 23.70
CA PHE A 86 -15.59 -6.33 25.09
C PHE A 86 -16.16 -4.91 25.22
N PHE A 87 -15.92 -4.04 24.25
CA PHE A 87 -16.32 -2.64 24.34
C PHE A 87 -17.61 -2.30 23.60
N THR A 88 -18.18 -3.24 22.85
CA THR A 88 -19.47 -2.99 22.17
C THR A 88 -20.62 -3.37 23.12
N VAL A 89 -21.33 -2.38 23.60
CA VAL A 89 -22.56 -2.55 24.39
C VAL A 89 -23.73 -2.77 23.39
N GLY A 90 -24.47 -3.86 23.57
CA GLY A 90 -25.70 -4.15 22.82
C GLY A 90 -26.96 -3.75 23.58
N GLU A 91 -28.09 -3.65 22.91
CA GLU A 91 -29.39 -3.31 23.51
C GLU A 91 -30.15 -4.53 24.09
N GLY A 92 -29.57 -5.76 23.96
CA GLY A 92 -30.21 -7.02 24.37
C GLY A 92 -29.64 -7.61 25.66
N ASP A 93 -30.19 -8.78 26.07
CA ASP A 93 -29.67 -9.56 27.19
C ASP A 93 -28.25 -10.08 26.89
N PRO A 94 -27.29 -9.96 27.83
CA PRO A 94 -25.93 -10.41 27.64
C PRO A 94 -25.88 -11.94 27.46
N LEU A 95 -25.15 -12.44 26.47
CA LEU A 95 -24.96 -13.87 26.24
C LEU A 95 -24.14 -14.53 27.34
N VAL A 96 -23.18 -13.81 27.91
CA VAL A 96 -22.30 -14.29 28.98
C VAL A 96 -21.88 -13.07 29.83
N ASP A 97 -22.13 -13.14 31.14
CA ASP A 97 -21.57 -12.22 32.12
C ASP A 97 -20.33 -12.85 32.75
N LEU A 98 -19.15 -12.40 32.36
CA LEU A 98 -17.88 -12.83 32.91
C LEU A 98 -17.25 -11.71 33.72
N TRP A 99 -17.29 -11.77 35.03
CA TRP A 99 -16.63 -10.83 35.95
C TRP A 99 -16.95 -9.33 35.69
N GLY A 100 -18.22 -9.04 35.37
CA GLY A 100 -18.66 -7.65 35.14
C GLY A 100 -18.46 -7.13 33.71
N VAL A 101 -18.04 -8.00 32.78
CA VAL A 101 -18.00 -7.70 31.35
C VAL A 101 -19.11 -8.50 30.65
N ALA A 102 -20.14 -7.81 30.18
CA ALA A 102 -21.25 -8.41 29.48
C ALA A 102 -20.92 -8.53 27.97
N ILE A 103 -20.89 -9.76 27.47
CA ILE A 103 -20.68 -10.02 26.04
C ILE A 103 -22.05 -10.07 25.33
N TYR A 104 -22.26 -9.15 24.40
CA TYR A 104 -23.48 -9.05 23.62
C TYR A 104 -23.35 -9.73 22.26
N LYS A 105 -24.42 -10.35 21.76
CA LYS A 105 -24.47 -10.95 20.42
C LYS A 105 -24.11 -9.96 19.32
N GLU A 106 -24.54 -8.73 19.47
CA GLU A 106 -24.26 -7.63 18.53
C GLU A 106 -22.77 -7.28 18.50
N GLY A 107 -22.09 -7.29 19.63
CA GLY A 107 -20.65 -7.09 19.74
C GLY A 107 -19.87 -8.16 18.96
N LEU A 108 -20.29 -9.43 19.07
CA LEU A 108 -19.68 -10.53 18.33
C LEU A 108 -19.86 -10.38 16.82
N ILE A 109 -21.06 -10.06 16.38
CA ILE A 109 -21.37 -9.85 14.95
C ILE A 109 -20.56 -8.67 14.40
N ARG A 110 -20.52 -7.53 15.11
CA ARG A 110 -19.73 -6.36 14.72
C ARG A 110 -18.24 -6.67 14.68
N ALA A 111 -17.70 -7.42 15.63
CA ALA A 111 -16.32 -7.85 15.65
C ALA A 111 -15.96 -8.68 14.39
N VAL A 112 -16.80 -9.66 14.03
CA VAL A 112 -16.61 -10.48 12.83
C VAL A 112 -16.62 -9.61 11.56
N PHE A 113 -17.61 -8.72 11.40
CA PHE A 113 -17.67 -7.83 10.24
C PHE A 113 -16.47 -6.86 10.18
N MET A 114 -16.02 -6.36 11.32
CA MET A 114 -14.86 -5.47 11.38
C MET A 114 -13.57 -6.19 10.98
N VAL A 115 -13.33 -7.38 11.51
CA VAL A 115 -12.18 -8.21 11.14
C VAL A 115 -12.24 -8.56 9.66
N LEU A 116 -13.41 -8.97 9.14
CA LEU A 116 -13.59 -9.28 7.73
C LEU A 116 -13.33 -8.04 6.85
N ARG A 117 -13.81 -6.86 7.25
CA ARG A 117 -13.56 -5.59 6.56
C ARG A 117 -12.06 -5.30 6.45
N ILE A 118 -11.33 -5.42 7.55
CA ILE A 118 -9.88 -5.17 7.55
C ILE A 118 -9.15 -6.18 6.67
N LEU A 119 -9.52 -7.46 6.73
CA LEU A 119 -8.96 -8.51 5.88
C LEU A 119 -9.16 -8.21 4.38
N LEU A 120 -10.36 -7.79 4.00
CA LEU A 120 -10.69 -7.44 2.61
C LEU A 120 -9.95 -6.18 2.14
N LEU A 121 -9.85 -5.14 2.99
CA LEU A 121 -9.06 -3.93 2.71
C LEU A 121 -7.60 -4.25 2.46
N ILE A 122 -6.98 -5.00 3.36
CA ILE A 122 -5.58 -5.37 3.25
C ILE A 122 -5.34 -6.23 2.00
N SER A 123 -6.23 -7.19 1.73
CA SER A 123 -6.11 -8.06 0.54
C SER A 123 -6.21 -7.26 -0.76
N SER A 124 -7.07 -6.25 -0.84
CA SER A 124 -7.20 -5.38 -2.01
C SER A 124 -5.96 -4.51 -2.23
N THR A 125 -5.38 -4.00 -1.13
CA THR A 125 -4.13 -3.23 -1.18
C THR A 125 -2.94 -4.10 -1.61
N PHE A 126 -2.84 -5.33 -1.11
CA PHE A 126 -1.83 -6.28 -1.58
C PHE A 126 -1.99 -6.61 -3.06
N LEU A 127 -3.23 -6.77 -3.56
CA LEU A 127 -3.48 -6.99 -4.97
C LEU A 127 -2.92 -5.86 -5.83
N LEU A 128 -3.14 -4.60 -5.45
CA LEU A 128 -2.57 -3.43 -6.12
C LEU A 128 -1.03 -3.47 -6.10
N THR A 129 -0.44 -3.68 -4.91
CA THR A 129 1.02 -3.68 -4.72
C THR A 129 1.70 -4.81 -5.49
N TYR A 130 1.10 -5.99 -5.53
CA TYR A 130 1.67 -7.14 -6.25
C TYR A 130 1.51 -7.04 -7.77
N THR A 131 0.51 -6.31 -8.27
CA THR A 131 0.25 -6.17 -9.71
C THR A 131 0.81 -4.91 -10.34
N THR A 132 1.36 -3.97 -9.55
CA THR A 132 1.82 -2.67 -10.06
C THR A 132 3.19 -2.34 -9.51
N SER A 133 4.16 -2.04 -10.40
CA SER A 133 5.48 -1.62 -9.94
C SER A 133 5.43 -0.24 -9.27
N PRO A 134 6.29 0.03 -8.26
CA PRO A 134 6.32 1.31 -7.56
C PRO A 134 6.48 2.52 -8.50
N ILE A 135 7.31 2.41 -9.53
CA ILE A 135 7.51 3.47 -10.53
C ILE A 135 6.22 3.71 -11.33
N SER A 136 5.54 2.63 -11.78
CA SER A 136 4.27 2.78 -12.50
C SER A 136 3.17 3.35 -11.62
N LEU A 137 3.18 3.03 -10.31
CA LEU A 137 2.25 3.60 -9.33
C LEU A 137 2.45 5.11 -9.19
N THR A 138 3.72 5.56 -9.14
CA THR A 138 4.07 6.98 -9.08
C THR A 138 3.61 7.74 -10.32
N ASP A 139 3.82 7.15 -11.53
CA ASP A 139 3.33 7.73 -12.79
C ASP A 139 1.79 7.84 -12.82
N GLY A 140 1.11 6.81 -12.32
CA GLY A 140 -0.35 6.79 -12.20
C GLY A 140 -0.85 7.88 -11.24
N LEU A 141 -0.21 8.01 -10.08
CA LEU A 141 -0.52 9.02 -9.07
C LEU A 141 -0.31 10.44 -9.60
N GLU A 142 0.84 10.71 -10.26
CA GLU A 142 1.10 12.01 -10.91
C GLU A 142 -0.02 12.40 -11.86
N SER A 143 -0.46 11.45 -12.66
CA SER A 143 -1.51 11.71 -13.63
C SER A 143 -2.89 11.95 -13.00
N LEU A 144 -3.22 11.23 -11.92
CA LEU A 144 -4.46 11.46 -11.15
C LEU A 144 -4.42 12.78 -10.39
N MET A 145 -3.23 13.19 -9.93
CA MET A 145 -3.03 14.47 -9.23
C MET A 145 -2.87 15.66 -10.19
N ALA A 146 -2.83 15.45 -11.51
CA ALA A 146 -2.71 16.52 -12.50
C ALA A 146 -3.70 17.69 -12.32
N PRO A 147 -4.99 17.48 -11.92
CA PRO A 147 -5.90 18.58 -11.63
C PRO A 147 -5.45 19.52 -10.51
N LEU A 148 -4.63 19.01 -9.54
CA LEU A 148 -4.09 19.79 -8.43
C LEU A 148 -3.06 20.84 -8.88
N LYS A 149 -2.51 20.72 -10.10
CA LYS A 149 -1.70 21.78 -10.72
C LYS A 149 -2.44 23.13 -10.75
N LYS A 150 -3.78 23.10 -10.88
CA LYS A 150 -4.60 24.33 -10.87
C LYS A 150 -4.57 25.07 -9.53
N ILE A 151 -4.23 24.36 -8.44
CA ILE A 151 -4.12 24.89 -7.07
C ILE A 151 -2.64 25.15 -6.71
N HIS A 152 -1.76 25.28 -7.73
CA HIS A 152 -0.31 25.54 -7.58
C HIS A 152 0.46 24.42 -6.83
N VAL A 153 -0.05 23.19 -6.77
CA VAL A 153 0.69 22.04 -6.23
C VAL A 153 1.72 21.58 -7.27
N PRO A 154 3.02 21.50 -6.92
CA PRO A 154 4.08 21.07 -7.82
C PRO A 154 4.06 19.54 -8.03
N VAL A 155 3.00 19.02 -8.67
CA VAL A 155 2.75 17.57 -8.82
C VAL A 155 3.85 16.88 -9.60
N HIS A 156 4.40 17.54 -10.64
CA HIS A 156 5.46 16.97 -11.46
C HIS A 156 6.76 16.81 -10.65
N GLU A 157 7.12 17.84 -9.89
CA GLU A 157 8.32 17.87 -9.07
C GLU A 157 8.24 16.81 -7.96
N LEU A 158 7.07 16.68 -7.32
CA LEU A 158 6.82 15.62 -6.33
C LEU A 158 6.96 14.21 -6.92
N SER A 159 6.38 13.99 -8.10
CA SER A 159 6.49 12.70 -8.79
C SER A 159 7.93 12.40 -9.20
N MET A 160 8.67 13.40 -9.69
CA MET A 160 10.07 13.25 -10.04
C MET A 160 10.92 12.92 -8.82
N MET A 161 10.72 13.62 -7.68
CA MET A 161 11.40 13.31 -6.43
C MET A 161 11.14 11.88 -5.97
N MET A 162 9.88 11.40 -6.06
CA MET A 162 9.54 10.01 -5.74
C MET A 162 10.22 9.01 -6.66
N CYS A 163 10.26 9.28 -7.98
CA CYS A 163 10.94 8.41 -8.94
C CYS A 163 12.45 8.34 -8.68
N ILE A 164 13.09 9.48 -8.37
CA ILE A 164 14.51 9.56 -8.02
C ILE A 164 14.78 8.80 -6.73
N ALA A 165 13.95 9.01 -5.69
CA ALA A 165 14.07 8.30 -4.43
C ALA A 165 13.97 6.78 -4.62
N LEU A 166 12.93 6.29 -5.33
CA LEU A 166 12.75 4.86 -5.62
C LEU A 166 13.93 4.25 -6.37
N ARG A 167 14.58 5.02 -7.24
CA ARG A 167 15.77 4.59 -7.97
C ARG A 167 17.00 4.51 -7.09
N PHE A 168 17.16 5.45 -6.13
CA PHE A 168 18.35 5.49 -5.27
C PHE A 168 18.27 4.56 -4.06
N ILE A 169 17.07 4.17 -3.61
CA ILE A 169 16.92 3.27 -2.46
C ILE A 169 17.76 1.97 -2.60
N PRO A 170 17.71 1.20 -3.70
CA PRO A 170 18.56 0.01 -3.84
C PRO A 170 20.05 0.32 -3.70
N THR A 171 20.51 1.39 -4.33
CA THR A 171 21.90 1.81 -4.28
C THR A 171 22.33 2.24 -2.89
N LEU A 172 21.47 2.95 -2.14
CA LEU A 172 21.74 3.34 -0.75
C LEU A 172 21.78 2.14 0.18
N ILE A 173 20.96 1.11 -0.06
CA ILE A 173 21.00 -0.16 0.70
C ILE A 173 22.35 -0.85 0.49
N GLU A 174 22.80 -0.99 -0.76
CA GLU A 174 24.09 -1.59 -1.07
C GLU A 174 25.26 -0.81 -0.45
N GLU A 175 25.18 0.51 -0.46
CA GLU A 175 26.18 1.38 0.13
C GLU A 175 26.19 1.27 1.66
N THR A 176 25.02 1.21 2.28
CA THR A 176 24.86 0.96 3.72
C THR A 176 25.50 -0.35 4.12
N ASP A 177 25.29 -1.44 3.35
CA ASP A 177 25.92 -2.73 3.61
C ASP A 177 27.45 -2.65 3.51
N LYS A 178 27.98 -1.93 2.53
CA LYS A 178 29.44 -1.71 2.38
C LYS A 178 30.02 -0.93 3.55
N ILE A 179 29.37 0.18 3.95
CA ILE A 179 29.80 0.99 5.09
C ILE A 179 29.74 0.17 6.38
N MET A 180 28.66 -0.60 6.57
CA MET A 180 28.48 -1.46 7.74
C MET A 180 29.59 -2.53 7.84
N CYS A 181 29.92 -3.18 6.73
CA CYS A 181 31.03 -4.16 6.67
C CYS A 181 32.37 -3.49 7.01
N ALA A 182 32.63 -2.29 6.48
CA ALA A 182 33.86 -1.54 6.77
C ALA A 182 33.95 -1.14 8.25
N GLN A 183 32.85 -0.71 8.86
CA GLN A 183 32.83 -0.34 10.27
C GLN A 183 32.96 -1.56 11.20
N LYS A 184 32.35 -2.70 10.84
CA LYS A 184 32.56 -3.97 11.55
C LYS A 184 34.05 -4.39 11.53
N ALA A 185 34.72 -4.25 10.40
CA ALA A 185 36.15 -4.53 10.28
C ALA A 185 37.02 -3.59 11.14
N ARG A 186 36.51 -2.38 11.47
CA ARG A 186 37.16 -1.43 12.40
C ARG A 186 36.80 -1.69 13.87
N GLY A 187 36.08 -2.77 14.18
CA GLY A 187 35.71 -3.15 15.53
C GLY A 187 34.39 -2.54 16.04
N ALA A 188 33.58 -1.93 15.16
CA ALA A 188 32.25 -1.44 15.55
C ALA A 188 31.31 -2.61 15.81
N ASP A 189 30.67 -2.58 16.99
CA ASP A 189 29.65 -3.55 17.36
C ASP A 189 28.24 -2.90 17.30
N PHE A 190 27.37 -3.49 16.47
CA PHE A 190 26.01 -3.03 16.24
C PHE A 190 24.95 -3.88 16.95
N GLU A 191 25.35 -4.97 17.58
CA GLU A 191 24.43 -5.99 18.11
C GLU A 191 24.38 -6.01 19.64
N SER A 192 25.48 -5.67 20.33
CA SER A 192 25.57 -5.66 21.77
C SER A 192 25.30 -4.28 22.39
N GLY A 193 25.04 -4.24 23.68
CA GLY A 193 24.87 -3.01 24.45
C GLY A 193 23.46 -2.51 24.60
N SER A 194 23.33 -1.39 25.30
CA SER A 194 22.10 -0.64 25.55
C SER A 194 21.51 -0.07 24.26
N ILE A 195 20.22 0.29 24.22
CA ILE A 195 19.55 0.97 23.09
C ILE A 195 20.31 2.25 22.72
N MET A 196 20.84 2.98 23.69
CA MET A 196 21.63 4.20 23.47
C MET A 196 22.97 3.90 22.81
N ASP A 197 23.61 2.79 23.17
CA ASP A 197 24.90 2.39 22.56
C ASP A 197 24.69 1.94 21.12
N LYS A 198 23.60 1.21 20.85
CA LYS A 198 23.19 0.85 19.48
C LYS A 198 22.91 2.10 18.63
N ALA A 199 22.24 3.11 19.19
CA ALA A 199 21.97 4.36 18.49
C ALA A 199 23.29 5.12 18.18
N LYS A 200 24.23 5.18 19.12
CA LYS A 200 25.57 5.77 18.89
C LYS A 200 26.36 5.01 17.83
N ALA A 201 26.28 3.68 17.82
CA ALA A 201 26.96 2.85 16.83
C ALA A 201 26.45 3.09 15.40
N LEU A 202 25.21 3.59 15.20
CA LEU A 202 24.69 3.94 13.88
C LEU A 202 25.27 5.23 13.31
N VAL A 203 25.75 6.16 14.14
CA VAL A 203 26.29 7.46 13.67
C VAL A 203 27.44 7.30 12.67
N PRO A 204 28.44 6.41 12.88
CA PRO A 204 29.51 6.15 11.91
C PRO A 204 29.03 5.57 10.57
N ILE A 205 27.80 5.07 10.49
CA ILE A 205 27.16 4.63 9.24
C ILE A 205 26.40 5.80 8.60
N LEU A 206 25.66 6.57 9.40
CA LEU A 206 24.80 7.64 8.90
C LEU A 206 25.61 8.78 8.26
N VAL A 207 26.70 9.22 8.90
CA VAL A 207 27.49 10.36 8.41
C VAL A 207 28.07 10.10 7.00
N PRO A 208 28.79 8.99 6.73
CA PRO A 208 29.27 8.69 5.38
C PRO A 208 28.13 8.51 4.37
N LEU A 209 27.00 7.91 4.79
CA LEU A 209 25.84 7.71 3.93
C LEU A 209 25.21 9.05 3.50
N PHE A 210 25.09 10.01 4.43
CA PHE A 210 24.62 11.36 4.11
C PHE A 210 25.55 12.06 3.12
N ILE A 211 26.87 12.03 3.37
CA ILE A 211 27.84 12.65 2.47
C ILE A 211 27.75 12.06 1.06
N SER A 212 27.62 10.74 0.96
CA SER A 212 27.45 10.06 -0.33
C SER A 212 26.13 10.43 -1.01
N ALA A 213 25.03 10.49 -0.25
CA ALA A 213 23.72 10.88 -0.78
C ALA A 213 23.75 12.33 -1.33
N PHE A 214 24.35 13.28 -0.62
CA PHE A 214 24.50 14.66 -1.11
C PHE A 214 25.37 14.74 -2.36
N ARG A 215 26.51 14.04 -2.38
CA ARG A 215 27.37 13.99 -3.58
C ARG A 215 26.60 13.48 -4.80
N ARG A 216 25.80 12.42 -4.65
CA ARG A 216 24.96 11.89 -5.72
C ARG A 216 23.87 12.88 -6.16
N ALA A 217 23.31 13.62 -5.20
CA ALA A 217 22.33 14.66 -5.52
C ALA A 217 22.94 15.78 -6.36
N ASP A 218 24.15 16.23 -6.01
CA ASP A 218 24.90 17.25 -6.77
C ASP A 218 25.28 16.76 -8.17
N GLU A 219 25.78 15.51 -8.27
CA GLU A 219 26.10 14.88 -9.57
C GLU A 219 24.84 14.78 -10.46
N LEU A 220 23.69 14.39 -9.88
CA LEU A 220 22.43 14.30 -10.60
C LEU A 220 21.94 15.69 -11.02
N ALA A 221 22.00 16.69 -10.13
CA ALA A 221 21.60 18.07 -10.42
C ALA A 221 22.43 18.62 -11.58
N THR A 222 23.77 18.49 -11.51
CA THR A 222 24.68 18.90 -12.59
C THR A 222 24.34 18.20 -13.92
N ALA A 223 24.09 16.88 -13.87
CA ALA A 223 23.72 16.14 -15.08
C ALA A 223 22.37 16.57 -15.66
N MET A 224 21.42 17.00 -14.82
CA MET A 224 20.13 17.55 -15.26
C MET A 224 20.29 18.94 -15.88
N GLU A 225 21.11 19.81 -15.26
CA GLU A 225 21.44 21.13 -15.81
C GLU A 225 22.13 21.03 -17.17
N CYS A 226 23.11 20.14 -17.32
CA CYS A 226 23.77 19.86 -18.60
C CYS A 226 22.81 19.34 -19.69
N ARG A 227 21.67 18.78 -19.31
CA ARG A 227 20.59 18.35 -20.21
C ARG A 227 19.48 19.41 -20.38
N CYS A 228 19.74 20.65 -19.96
CA CYS A 228 18.82 21.78 -20.04
C CYS A 228 17.47 21.49 -19.35
N TYR A 229 17.48 20.85 -18.18
CA TYR A 229 16.26 20.64 -17.42
C TYR A 229 15.75 21.97 -16.85
N GLN A 230 14.53 22.37 -17.21
CA GLN A 230 13.88 23.61 -16.78
C GLN A 230 12.53 23.35 -16.09
N GLY A 231 12.37 22.21 -15.43
CA GLY A 231 11.10 21.85 -14.77
C GLY A 231 10.16 21.00 -15.63
N GLY A 232 8.88 20.99 -15.26
CA GLY A 232 7.88 20.13 -15.87
C GLY A 232 7.14 20.73 -17.09
N ASP A 233 7.24 22.04 -17.31
CA ASP A 233 6.48 22.71 -18.36
C ASP A 233 7.13 22.49 -19.75
N GLY A 234 6.28 22.18 -20.75
CA GLY A 234 6.73 21.87 -22.12
C GLY A 234 7.40 20.51 -22.32
N ARG A 235 7.50 19.67 -21.28
CA ARG A 235 8.17 18.38 -21.36
C ARG A 235 7.24 17.26 -21.81
N THR A 236 7.71 16.40 -22.72
CA THR A 236 7.01 15.18 -23.13
C THR A 236 7.47 13.98 -22.31
N LYS A 237 6.55 13.06 -22.01
CA LYS A 237 6.87 11.79 -21.32
C LYS A 237 7.27 10.74 -22.36
N MET A 238 8.36 10.01 -22.08
CA MET A 238 8.80 8.91 -22.93
C MET A 238 7.78 7.76 -22.97
N LYS A 239 7.15 7.47 -21.82
CA LYS A 239 6.07 6.48 -21.71
C LYS A 239 4.76 7.18 -21.40
N LEU A 240 3.89 7.24 -22.42
CA LEU A 240 2.55 7.80 -22.26
C LEU A 240 1.61 6.73 -21.71
N LEU A 241 0.93 7.05 -20.63
CA LEU A 241 -0.18 6.25 -20.12
C LEU A 241 -1.39 6.45 -21.06
N ARG A 242 -1.92 5.36 -21.60
CA ARG A 242 -3.10 5.40 -22.48
C ARG A 242 -4.13 4.40 -21.98
N TYR A 243 -5.36 4.88 -21.77
CA TYR A 243 -6.48 4.02 -21.43
C TYR A 243 -6.76 3.04 -22.59
N LYS A 244 -6.99 1.79 -22.25
CA LYS A 244 -7.38 0.71 -23.17
C LYS A 244 -8.83 0.36 -22.95
N LEU A 245 -9.44 -0.42 -23.86
CA LEU A 245 -10.82 -0.89 -23.70
C LEU A 245 -11.04 -1.63 -22.37
N TRP A 246 -10.08 -2.44 -21.95
CA TRP A 246 -10.09 -3.14 -20.66
C TRP A 246 -10.23 -2.21 -19.44
N ASP A 247 -9.70 -0.99 -19.52
CA ASP A 247 -9.81 0.00 -18.43
C ASP A 247 -11.24 0.50 -18.31
N PHE A 248 -11.93 0.75 -19.43
CA PHE A 248 -13.34 1.17 -19.44
C PHE A 248 -14.27 0.06 -18.95
N GLU A 249 -14.03 -1.19 -19.35
CA GLU A 249 -14.75 -2.35 -18.82
C GLU A 249 -14.57 -2.46 -17.30
N THR A 250 -13.35 -2.25 -16.81
CA THR A 250 -13.05 -2.27 -15.37
C THR A 250 -13.79 -1.16 -14.63
N PHE A 251 -13.86 0.05 -15.18
CA PHE A 251 -14.65 1.15 -14.58
C PHE A 251 -16.14 0.83 -14.56
N ALA A 252 -16.68 0.24 -15.64
CA ALA A 252 -18.08 -0.17 -15.69
C ALA A 252 -18.39 -1.24 -14.61
N ILE A 253 -17.52 -2.22 -14.43
CA ILE A 253 -17.65 -3.26 -13.39
C ILE A 253 -17.57 -2.61 -12.00
N GLY A 254 -16.69 -1.64 -11.77
CA GLY A 254 -16.59 -0.90 -10.52
C GLY A 254 -17.83 -0.08 -10.19
N ALA A 255 -18.39 0.61 -11.18
CA ALA A 255 -19.65 1.34 -11.04
C ALA A 255 -20.84 0.39 -10.71
N LEU A 256 -20.89 -0.76 -11.39
CA LEU A 256 -21.90 -1.80 -11.13
C LEU A 256 -21.75 -2.37 -9.71
N LEU A 257 -20.53 -2.57 -9.22
CA LEU A 257 -20.27 -3.01 -7.85
C LEU A 257 -20.84 -2.02 -6.82
N ILE A 258 -20.54 -0.72 -6.97
CA ILE A 258 -21.08 0.32 -6.07
C ILE A 258 -22.59 0.35 -6.15
N ALA A 259 -23.18 0.34 -7.36
CA ALA A 259 -24.61 0.35 -7.55
C ALA A 259 -25.29 -0.87 -6.88
N ALA A 260 -24.72 -2.06 -7.05
CA ALA A 260 -25.25 -3.28 -6.43
C ALA A 260 -25.20 -3.20 -4.90
N VAL A 261 -24.07 -2.75 -4.31
CA VAL A 261 -23.96 -2.58 -2.86
C VAL A 261 -24.92 -1.50 -2.34
N ALA A 262 -25.09 -0.39 -3.07
CA ALA A 262 -26.03 0.67 -2.71
C ALA A 262 -27.48 0.18 -2.73
N VAL A 263 -27.87 -0.58 -3.75
CA VAL A 263 -29.19 -1.20 -3.86
C VAL A 263 -29.43 -2.17 -2.71
N LEU A 264 -28.47 -3.07 -2.43
CA LEU A 264 -28.58 -4.01 -1.30
C LEU A 264 -28.73 -3.28 0.04
N LYS A 265 -28.03 -2.16 0.22
CA LYS A 265 -28.14 -1.33 1.42
C LYS A 265 -29.55 -0.72 1.56
N VAL A 266 -30.16 -0.25 0.46
CA VAL A 266 -31.53 0.35 0.47
C VAL A 266 -32.60 -0.71 0.77
N TYR A 267 -32.43 -1.93 0.24
CA TYR A 267 -33.37 -3.03 0.50
C TYR A 267 -33.14 -3.72 1.86
N GLY A 268 -32.14 -3.34 2.63
CA GLY A 268 -31.85 -3.91 3.95
C GLY A 268 -31.28 -5.33 3.91
N LEU A 269 -30.85 -5.80 2.74
CA LEU A 269 -30.30 -7.15 2.48
C LEU A 269 -28.79 -7.20 2.57
#